data_13060ccda041026a62e09171e8de9ecc
#
_entry.id   13060ccda041026a62e09171e8de9ecc
#
_cell.length_a   1.000
_cell.length_b   1.000
_cell.length_c   1.000
_cell.angle_alpha   90.00
_cell.angle_beta   90.00
_cell.angle_gamma   90.00
#
_symmetry.space_group_name_H-M   'P 1'
#
loop_
_entity.id
_entity.type
_entity.pdbx_description
1 polymer ?
#
loop_
_entity_poly.entity_id
_entity_poly.type
_entity_poly.pdbx_seq_one_letter_code
_entity_poly.pdbx_strand_id
1 'polypeptide(L)'
;MKLSCEILSLNEIASIVKPLAEKFRVKEVYLFGSYARNQADEKSDVDLLIYGNEAFNPVHVFVFAEELRERLGKEVDVFEIREVNQDSDFYKTMMKERVLVA
;
A
#
# COMPACT_ATOMS: atom_id res chain seq x y z
N MET A 1 -1.21 -18.57 7.06
CA MET A 1 -0.10 -17.72 7.55
C MET A 1 -0.49 -16.99 8.83
N LYS A 2 0.44 -16.86 9.75
CA LYS A 2 0.21 -16.15 11.00
C LYS A 2 0.55 -14.68 10.82
N LEU A 3 -0.35 -13.78 11.22
CA LEU A 3 -0.09 -12.35 11.16
C LEU A 3 0.96 -11.94 12.20
N SER A 4 1.84 -11.03 11.80
CA SER A 4 2.86 -10.48 12.67
C SER A 4 2.27 -9.40 13.58
N CYS A 5 2.69 -9.39 14.86
CA CYS A 5 2.37 -8.30 15.78
C CYS A 5 3.46 -7.22 15.81
N GLU A 6 4.49 -7.36 14.97
CA GLU A 6 5.58 -6.40 14.91
C GLU A 6 5.20 -5.15 14.12
N ILE A 7 5.74 -4.01 14.54
CA ILE A 7 5.64 -2.77 13.77
C ILE A 7 6.73 -2.81 12.71
N LEU A 8 6.34 -2.68 11.44
CA LEU A 8 7.26 -2.72 10.33
C LEU A 8 7.93 -1.37 10.12
N SER A 9 9.18 -1.37 9.67
CA SER A 9 9.84 -0.14 9.24
C SER A 9 9.46 0.20 7.79
N LEU A 10 9.64 1.46 7.40
CA LEU A 10 9.45 1.90 6.02
C LEU A 10 10.32 1.07 5.06
N ASN A 11 11.57 0.81 5.45
CA ASN A 11 12.48 0.03 4.63
C ASN A 11 12.01 -1.40 4.44
N GLU A 12 11.48 -2.02 5.48
CA GLU A 12 10.93 -3.37 5.39
C GLU A 12 9.73 -3.42 4.44
N ILE A 13 8.83 -2.46 4.57
CA ILE A 13 7.67 -2.36 3.69
C ILE A 13 8.12 -2.17 2.25
N ALA A 14 9.02 -1.20 2.00
CA ALA A 14 9.51 -0.91 0.66
C ALA A 14 10.21 -2.11 0.02
N SER A 15 11.03 -2.84 0.80
CA SER A 15 11.76 -3.99 0.28
C SER A 15 10.84 -5.12 -0.19
N ILE A 16 9.66 -5.24 0.42
CA ILE A 16 8.67 -6.24 0.04
C ILE A 16 7.78 -5.76 -1.09
N VAL A 17 7.41 -4.47 -1.05
CA VAL A 17 6.50 -3.88 -2.06
C VAL A 17 7.15 -3.77 -3.43
N LYS A 18 8.43 -3.38 -3.50
CA LYS A 18 9.12 -3.14 -4.78
C LYS A 18 9.06 -4.30 -5.77
N PRO A 19 9.47 -5.53 -5.39
CA PRO A 19 9.42 -6.64 -6.35
C PRO A 19 8.00 -6.99 -6.77
N LEU A 20 7.03 -6.84 -5.89
CA LEU A 20 5.63 -7.10 -6.22
C LEU A 20 5.06 -6.03 -7.15
N ALA A 21 5.45 -4.78 -6.96
CA ALA A 21 5.03 -3.69 -7.85
C ALA A 21 5.55 -3.94 -9.28
N GLU A 22 6.78 -4.41 -9.40
CA GLU A 22 7.35 -4.79 -10.71
C GLU A 22 6.60 -5.97 -11.33
N LYS A 23 6.32 -7.00 -10.53
CA LYS A 23 5.61 -8.20 -10.97
C LYS A 23 4.23 -7.87 -11.54
N PHE A 24 3.49 -6.99 -10.88
CA PHE A 24 2.14 -6.63 -11.26
C PHE A 24 2.07 -5.39 -12.17
N ARG A 25 3.21 -4.85 -12.55
CA ARG A 25 3.31 -3.67 -13.43
C ARG A 25 2.62 -2.44 -12.86
N VAL A 26 2.77 -2.26 -11.56
CA VAL A 26 2.32 -1.07 -10.86
C VAL A 26 3.39 0.01 -11.02
N LYS A 27 2.99 1.19 -11.46
CA LYS A 27 3.92 2.28 -11.76
C LYS A 27 4.54 2.87 -10.51
N GLU A 28 3.70 3.17 -9.52
CA GLU A 28 4.13 3.78 -8.26
C GLU A 28 3.28 3.25 -7.12
N VAL A 29 3.90 3.09 -5.95
CA VAL A 29 3.22 2.71 -4.72
C VAL A 29 3.58 3.69 -3.62
N TYR A 30 2.57 4.24 -2.98
CA TYR A 30 2.73 5.16 -1.85
C TYR A 30 2.14 4.56 -0.60
N LEU A 31 2.82 4.75 0.50
CA LEU A 31 2.30 4.42 1.83
C LEU A 31 1.59 5.66 2.39
N PHE A 32 0.43 5.46 3.00
CA PHE A 32 -0.25 6.53 3.72
C PHE A 32 -0.83 5.98 5.03
N GLY A 33 -1.61 6.78 5.75
CA GLY A 33 -2.19 6.36 7.02
C GLY A 33 -1.18 6.33 8.16
N SER A 34 -1.45 5.50 9.16
CA SER A 34 -0.66 5.49 10.40
C SER A 34 0.82 5.19 10.21
N TYR A 35 1.15 4.28 9.29
CA TYR A 35 2.54 3.98 8.98
C TYR A 35 3.27 5.17 8.37
N ALA A 36 2.60 5.90 7.48
CA ALA A 36 3.20 7.08 6.86
C ALA A 36 3.40 8.22 7.86
N ARG A 37 2.52 8.33 8.85
CA ARG A 37 2.60 9.34 9.90
C ARG A 37 3.55 8.97 11.03
N ASN A 38 4.17 7.80 10.97
CA ASN A 38 5.01 7.25 12.04
C ASN A 38 4.21 7.10 13.36
N GLN A 39 2.95 6.71 13.24
CA GLN A 39 2.02 6.51 14.36
C GLN A 39 1.47 5.09 14.40
N ALA A 40 2.07 4.18 13.64
CA ALA A 40 1.62 2.80 13.60
C ALA A 40 1.92 2.09 14.91
N ASP A 41 1.02 1.19 15.29
CA ASP A 41 1.24 0.26 16.39
C ASP A 41 1.15 -1.18 15.85
N GLU A 42 1.23 -2.15 16.75
CA GLU A 42 1.22 -3.57 16.38
C GLU A 42 -0.08 -4.01 15.69
N LYS A 43 -1.16 -3.27 15.85
CA LYS A 43 -2.47 -3.56 15.27
C LYS A 43 -2.78 -2.73 14.02
N SER A 44 -1.89 -1.82 13.64
CA SER A 44 -2.13 -0.95 12.51
C SER A 44 -2.09 -1.72 11.18
N ASP A 45 -3.03 -1.38 10.30
CA ASP A 45 -3.05 -1.88 8.92
C ASP A 45 -2.04 -1.10 8.08
N VAL A 46 -1.60 -1.72 7.00
CA VAL A 46 -0.75 -1.05 6.01
C VAL A 46 -1.67 -0.51 4.91
N ASP A 47 -1.66 0.79 4.72
CA ASP A 47 -2.50 1.46 3.73
C ASP A 47 -1.65 1.92 2.54
N LEU A 48 -1.98 1.43 1.36
CA LEU A 48 -1.22 1.71 0.15
C LEU A 48 -2.09 2.34 -0.94
N LEU A 49 -1.53 3.35 -1.58
CA LEU A 49 -2.11 3.95 -2.78
C LEU A 49 -1.24 3.54 -3.97
N ILE A 50 -1.84 2.96 -4.99
CA ILE A 50 -1.11 2.56 -6.18
C ILE A 50 -1.53 3.35 -7.41
N TYR A 51 -0.54 3.60 -8.28
CA TYR A 51 -0.74 4.15 -9.60
C TYR A 51 -0.43 3.03 -10.59
N GLY A 52 -1.48 2.44 -11.15
CA GLY A 52 -1.31 1.50 -12.25
C GLY A 52 -1.00 2.27 -13.53
N ASN A 53 -0.25 1.66 -14.44
CA ASN A 53 -0.10 2.21 -15.79
C ASN A 53 -1.19 1.66 -16.70
N GLU A 54 -1.16 2.01 -17.99
CA GLU A 54 -2.15 1.54 -18.96
C GLU A 54 -2.21 0.02 -19.08
N ALA A 55 -1.09 -0.65 -18.81
CA ALA A 55 -1.02 -2.11 -18.88
C ALA A 55 -1.51 -2.78 -17.59
N PHE A 56 -1.78 -2.02 -16.54
CA PHE A 56 -2.21 -2.58 -15.27
C PHE A 56 -3.67 -3.04 -15.34
N ASN A 57 -3.90 -4.28 -14.97
CA ASN A 57 -5.26 -4.84 -14.91
C ASN A 57 -5.83 -4.56 -13.51
N PRO A 58 -6.93 -3.81 -13.40
CA PRO A 58 -7.53 -3.47 -12.09
C PRO A 58 -7.87 -4.69 -11.22
N VAL A 59 -8.16 -5.83 -11.84
CA VAL A 59 -8.43 -7.07 -11.10
C VAL A 59 -7.21 -7.49 -10.28
N HIS A 60 -6.01 -7.14 -10.74
CA HIS A 60 -4.77 -7.47 -10.05
C HIS A 60 -4.60 -6.75 -8.71
N VAL A 61 -5.40 -5.72 -8.42
CA VAL A 61 -5.39 -5.06 -7.10
C VAL A 61 -5.61 -6.09 -6.00
N PHE A 62 -6.56 -7.00 -6.18
CA PHE A 62 -6.88 -8.01 -5.18
C PHE A 62 -5.74 -9.00 -4.98
N VAL A 63 -5.12 -9.45 -6.08
CA VAL A 63 -3.99 -10.38 -6.01
C VAL A 63 -2.77 -9.71 -5.38
N PHE A 64 -2.50 -8.48 -5.77
CA PHE A 64 -1.41 -7.68 -5.22
C PHE A 64 -1.57 -7.50 -3.70
N ALA A 65 -2.78 -7.12 -3.26
CA ALA A 65 -3.07 -6.95 -1.84
C ALA A 65 -2.91 -8.27 -1.07
N GLU A 66 -3.38 -9.37 -1.64
CA GLU A 66 -3.30 -10.69 -1.01
C GLU A 66 -1.84 -11.14 -0.81
N GLU A 67 -1.01 -10.98 -1.84
CA GLU A 67 0.41 -11.32 -1.73
C GLU A 67 1.13 -10.44 -0.71
N LEU A 68 0.76 -9.16 -0.65
CA LEU A 68 1.33 -8.26 0.34
C LEU A 68 0.97 -8.67 1.77
N ARG A 69 -0.29 -9.06 2.00
CA ARG A 69 -0.72 -9.55 3.32
C ARG A 69 0.11 -10.75 3.76
N GLU A 70 0.33 -11.68 2.85
CA GLU A 70 1.13 -12.87 3.16
C GLU A 70 2.58 -12.51 3.49
N ARG A 71 3.18 -11.63 2.71
CA ARG A 71 4.59 -11.29 2.87
C ARG A 71 4.86 -10.35 4.04
N LEU A 72 3.96 -9.39 4.28
CA LEU A 72 4.10 -8.45 5.38
C LEU A 72 3.61 -9.01 6.72
N GLY A 73 2.74 -10.03 6.66
CA GLY A 73 2.12 -10.56 7.86
C GLY A 73 1.18 -9.57 8.55
N LYS A 74 0.57 -8.69 7.77
CA LYS A 74 -0.33 -7.63 8.23
C LYS A 74 -1.53 -7.52 7.31
N GLU A 75 -2.62 -6.93 7.81
CA GLU A 75 -3.71 -6.52 6.95
C GLU A 75 -3.23 -5.36 6.07
N VAL A 76 -3.57 -5.42 4.80
CA VAL A 76 -3.15 -4.42 3.81
C VAL A 76 -4.37 -3.95 3.03
N ASP A 77 -4.57 -2.65 3.01
CA ASP A 77 -5.61 -2.02 2.20
C ASP A 77 -4.94 -1.32 1.01
N VAL A 78 -5.35 -1.68 -0.20
CA VAL A 78 -4.77 -1.14 -1.43
C VAL A 78 -5.85 -0.35 -2.17
N PHE A 79 -5.54 0.90 -2.48
CA PHE A 79 -6.41 1.79 -3.24
C PHE A 79 -5.72 2.16 -4.55
N GLU A 80 -6.41 1.97 -5.66
CA GLU A 80 -5.91 2.41 -6.97
C GLU A 80 -6.40 3.84 -7.21
N ILE A 81 -5.50 4.72 -7.65
CA ILE A 81 -5.78 6.15 -7.72
C ILE A 81 -7.04 6.49 -8.53
N ARG A 82 -7.32 5.74 -9.60
CA ARG A 82 -8.49 6.01 -10.45
C ARG A 82 -9.83 5.73 -9.77
N GLU A 83 -9.81 4.91 -8.70
CA GLU A 83 -11.01 4.55 -7.95
C GLU A 83 -11.29 5.48 -6.78
N VAL A 84 -10.35 6.36 -6.46
CA VAL A 84 -10.49 7.30 -5.35
C VAL A 84 -11.12 8.59 -5.83
N ASN A 85 -12.18 9.05 -5.14
CA ASN A 85 -12.82 10.31 -5.45
C ASN A 85 -11.88 11.47 -5.08
N GLN A 86 -11.40 12.19 -6.08
CA GLN A 86 -10.44 13.28 -5.90
C GLN A 86 -11.00 14.49 -5.16
N ASP A 87 -12.34 14.61 -5.07
CA ASP A 87 -12.98 15.69 -4.34
C ASP A 87 -13.22 15.36 -2.86
N SER A 88 -12.89 14.12 -2.45
CA SER A 88 -13.11 13.69 -1.07
C SER A 88 -12.02 14.21 -0.12
N ASP A 89 -12.38 14.36 1.14
CA ASP A 89 -11.41 14.69 2.19
C ASP A 89 -10.37 13.57 2.37
N PHE A 90 -10.81 12.34 2.18
CA PHE A 90 -9.93 11.18 2.21
C PHE A 90 -8.79 11.32 1.19
N TYR A 91 -9.11 11.67 -0.05
CA TYR A 91 -8.11 11.89 -1.09
C TYR A 91 -7.13 13.00 -0.70
N LYS A 92 -7.65 14.12 -0.21
CA LYS A 92 -6.81 15.27 0.16
C LYS A 92 -5.84 14.92 1.28
N THR A 93 -6.32 14.21 2.30
CA THR A 93 -5.49 13.76 3.42
C THR A 93 -4.43 12.78 2.95
N MET A 94 -4.82 11.79 2.15
CA MET A 94 -3.94 10.78 1.60
C MET A 94 -2.80 11.40 0.79
N MET A 95 -3.11 12.38 -0.06
CA MET A 95 -2.13 13.04 -0.91
C MET A 95 -1.13 13.88 -0.12
N LYS A 96 -1.52 14.39 1.03
CA LYS A 96 -0.62 15.12 1.94
C LYS A 96 0.33 14.19 2.69
N GLU A 97 -0.17 13.03 3.09
CA GLU A 97 0.56 12.11 3.96
C GLU A 97 1.42 11.10 3.23
N ARG A 98 1.13 10.84 1.97
CA ARG A 98 1.74 9.73 1.23
C ARG A 98 3.24 9.80 1.15
N VAL A 99 3.87 8.63 1.25
CA VAL A 99 5.32 8.45 1.13
C VAL A 99 5.58 7.41 0.05
N LEU A 100 6.41 7.74 -0.91
CA LEU A 100 6.75 6.81 -2.00
C LEU A 100 7.55 5.63 -1.46
N VAL A 101 7.11 4.41 -1.76
CA VAL A 101 7.80 3.18 -1.36
C VAL A 101 8.22 2.31 -2.54
N ALA A 102 7.66 2.58 -3.71
CA ALA A 102 8.07 1.86 -4.91
C ALA A 102 7.79 2.65 -6.20
#